data_f73ad71a41473b3944747967f0ba6697
#
_entry.id   f73ad71a41473b3944747967f0ba6697
#
_cell.length_a   1.000
_cell.length_b   1.000
_cell.length_c   1.000
_cell.angle_alpha   90.00
_cell.angle_beta   90.00
_cell.angle_gamma   90.00
#
_symmetry.space_group_name_H-M   'P 1'
#
loop_
_entity.id
_entity.type
_entity.pdbx_description
1 polymer ?
#
loop_
_entity_poly.entity_id
_entity_poly.type
_entity_poly.pdbx_seq_one_letter_code
_entity_poly.pdbx_strand_id
1 'polypeptide(L)'
;TSASRITGVPFEAFVQHRLDSGGVVTRVDGKLLGIKGGKHHPMRNKQGKFAELSLGFGGWIGAMKGFGADEFLTEEEMKHVILAWRDASPELPEMWGGQSRGRFDDARPEMFGLEGCMVSAVLNPGQAFFYRGIGYQTHGDVLYCLLPSGRMLTYHEPRLAPSTRPWAPSWELELTYSGWNSNPMAGPLGWERMKLYGGKGFENVVQAVARDIQVNAIINLERAGYPVVMQTYDEVVCEVPVIECLFPEGSHSKGVAKLEAIMMDLPTWAKGWPIYAKGGWMGQRYGKFD
;
A
#
# COMPACT_ATOMS: atom_id res chain seq x y z
N THR A 1 11.72 10.88 -5.34
CA THR A 1 11.58 9.48 -4.87
C THR A 1 11.87 9.43 -3.39
N SER A 2 11.35 8.43 -2.68
CA SER A 2 11.65 8.18 -1.27
C SER A 2 13.15 8.02 -1.02
N ALA A 3 13.86 7.37 -1.94
CA ALA A 3 15.31 7.27 -1.87
C ALA A 3 15.99 8.65 -1.82
N SER A 4 15.56 9.61 -2.63
CA SER A 4 16.10 10.98 -2.62
C SER A 4 15.86 11.68 -1.27
N ARG A 5 14.65 11.56 -0.74
CA ARG A 5 14.29 12.16 0.56
C ARG A 5 15.06 11.56 1.74
N ILE A 6 15.26 10.24 1.74
CA ILE A 6 15.94 9.50 2.81
C ILE A 6 17.45 9.74 2.77
N THR A 7 18.06 9.76 1.57
CA THR A 7 19.52 9.79 1.39
C THR A 7 20.10 11.20 1.26
N GLY A 8 19.22 12.20 1.06
CA GLY A 8 19.65 13.57 0.73
C GLY A 8 20.26 13.71 -0.68
N VAL A 9 20.37 12.62 -1.44
CA VAL A 9 20.83 12.67 -2.83
C VAL A 9 19.76 13.32 -3.70
N PRO A 10 20.06 14.38 -4.48
CA PRO A 10 19.09 15.05 -5.33
C PRO A 10 18.39 14.09 -6.29
N PHE A 11 17.09 14.33 -6.54
CA PHE A 11 16.32 13.50 -7.45
C PHE A 11 16.93 13.44 -8.85
N GLU A 12 17.50 14.53 -9.30
CA GLU A 12 18.18 14.67 -10.58
C GLU A 12 19.35 13.69 -10.72
N ALA A 13 20.07 13.38 -9.63
CA ALA A 13 21.15 12.40 -9.65
C ALA A 13 20.63 10.97 -9.93
N PHE A 14 19.44 10.62 -9.42
CA PHE A 14 18.79 9.33 -9.74
C PHE A 14 18.36 9.26 -11.21
N VAL A 15 17.86 10.37 -11.74
CA VAL A 15 17.49 10.51 -13.16
C VAL A 15 18.74 10.40 -14.03
N GLN A 16 19.78 11.17 -13.71
CA GLN A 16 21.04 11.20 -14.48
C GLN A 16 21.70 9.82 -14.51
N HIS A 17 21.83 9.17 -13.35
CA HIS A 17 22.38 7.80 -13.29
C HIS A 17 21.65 6.82 -14.21
N ARG A 18 20.33 6.95 -14.30
CA ARG A 18 19.52 6.09 -15.16
C ARG A 18 19.73 6.39 -16.64
N LEU A 19 19.90 7.66 -17.00
CA LEU A 19 20.21 8.10 -18.37
C LEU A 19 21.61 7.65 -18.79
N ASP A 20 22.61 7.86 -17.92
CA ASP A 20 24.01 7.48 -18.17
C ASP A 20 24.17 5.97 -18.37
N SER A 21 23.28 5.17 -17.77
CA SER A 21 23.26 3.72 -17.91
C SER A 21 22.42 3.20 -19.08
N GLY A 22 22.03 4.06 -20.01
CA GLY A 22 21.29 3.70 -21.24
C GLY A 22 19.78 3.86 -21.14
N GLY A 23 19.30 4.58 -20.13
CA GLY A 23 17.87 4.92 -20.03
C GLY A 23 17.47 5.98 -21.06
N VAL A 24 16.26 5.87 -21.59
CA VAL A 24 15.69 6.81 -22.56
C VAL A 24 14.45 7.48 -21.96
N VAL A 25 14.41 8.81 -22.06
CA VAL A 25 13.25 9.60 -21.62
C VAL A 25 12.05 9.29 -22.50
N THR A 26 10.97 8.86 -21.87
CA THR A 26 9.70 8.62 -22.56
C THR A 26 8.77 9.80 -22.35
N ARG A 27 8.18 10.31 -23.44
CA ARG A 27 7.20 11.40 -23.42
C ARG A 27 5.98 11.00 -24.24
N VAL A 28 4.80 11.39 -23.76
CA VAL A 28 3.54 11.31 -24.53
C VAL A 28 2.92 12.70 -24.52
N ASP A 29 2.55 13.20 -25.67
CA ASP A 29 1.99 14.55 -25.86
C ASP A 29 2.84 15.66 -25.23
N GLY A 30 4.17 15.52 -25.31
CA GLY A 30 5.14 16.44 -24.72
C GLY A 30 5.32 16.31 -23.18
N LYS A 31 4.47 15.57 -22.48
CA LYS A 31 4.59 15.34 -21.04
C LYS A 31 5.59 14.21 -20.76
N LEU A 32 6.43 14.41 -19.74
CA LEU A 32 7.36 13.39 -19.26
C LEU A 32 6.60 12.25 -18.60
N LEU A 33 6.64 11.04 -19.17
CA LEU A 33 6.10 9.82 -18.57
C LEU A 33 7.10 9.13 -17.65
N GLY A 34 8.39 9.21 -17.96
CA GLY A 34 9.43 8.57 -17.19
C GLY A 34 10.67 8.25 -18.01
N ILE A 35 11.45 7.32 -17.52
CA ILE A 35 12.66 6.81 -18.19
C ILE A 35 12.49 5.31 -18.40
N LYS A 36 12.57 4.86 -19.64
CA LYS A 36 12.54 3.43 -20.02
C LYS A 36 13.98 2.92 -20.11
N GLY A 37 14.24 1.73 -19.62
CA GLY A 37 15.59 1.14 -19.60
C GLY A 37 16.53 1.82 -18.59
N GLY A 38 17.82 1.56 -18.72
CA GLY A 38 18.88 2.04 -17.82
C GLY A 38 18.86 1.36 -16.45
N LYS A 39 19.99 1.47 -15.73
CA LYS A 39 20.12 0.91 -14.38
C LYS A 39 19.60 1.90 -13.32
N HIS A 40 18.90 1.39 -12.34
CA HIS A 40 18.52 2.21 -11.20
C HIS A 40 19.73 2.57 -10.34
N HIS A 41 19.72 3.78 -9.77
CA HIS A 41 20.73 4.19 -8.82
C HIS A 41 20.80 3.20 -7.64
N PRO A 42 21.99 2.76 -7.20
CA PRO A 42 22.10 1.73 -6.13
C PRO A 42 21.32 2.06 -4.86
N MET A 43 21.33 3.32 -4.42
CA MET A 43 20.59 3.74 -3.22
C MET A 43 19.07 3.62 -3.35
N ARG A 44 18.52 3.63 -4.57
CA ARG A 44 17.08 3.38 -4.76
C ARG A 44 16.69 1.99 -4.28
N ASN A 45 17.51 1.00 -4.56
CA ASN A 45 17.24 -0.38 -4.17
C ASN A 45 17.65 -0.64 -2.71
N LYS A 46 18.85 -0.20 -2.30
CA LYS A 46 19.41 -0.48 -0.98
C LYS A 46 18.70 0.27 0.17
N GLN A 47 18.25 1.49 -0.03
CA GLN A 47 17.63 2.29 1.03
C GLN A 47 16.16 2.62 0.72
N GLY A 48 15.87 3.13 -0.47
CA GLY A 48 14.52 3.55 -0.82
C GLY A 48 13.50 2.41 -0.89
N LYS A 49 13.83 1.29 -1.54
CA LYS A 49 12.91 0.15 -1.67
C LYS A 49 12.68 -0.56 -0.33
N PHE A 50 13.75 -0.76 0.45
CA PHE A 50 13.62 -1.37 1.78
C PHE A 50 12.80 -0.51 2.73
N ALA A 51 13.02 0.81 2.73
CA ALA A 51 12.24 1.73 3.54
C ALA A 51 10.76 1.67 3.17
N GLU A 52 10.41 1.77 1.90
CA GLU A 52 9.01 1.70 1.46
C GLU A 52 8.31 0.40 1.86
N LEU A 53 8.96 -0.74 1.63
CA LEU A 53 8.36 -2.04 1.91
C LEU A 53 8.26 -2.36 3.40
N SER A 54 9.24 -1.91 4.20
CA SER A 54 9.29 -2.23 5.62
C SER A 54 8.60 -1.21 6.52
N LEU A 55 8.54 0.07 6.12
CA LEU A 55 8.10 1.16 6.99
C LEU A 55 6.67 1.63 6.72
N GLY A 56 6.13 1.39 5.52
CA GLY A 56 4.81 1.87 5.11
C GLY A 56 3.66 1.49 6.05
N PHE A 57 3.84 0.44 6.84
CA PHE A 57 2.82 -0.10 7.74
C PHE A 57 3.28 -0.11 9.22
N GLY A 58 4.03 0.90 9.62
CA GLY A 58 4.46 1.08 11.01
C GLY A 58 5.67 0.24 11.41
N GLY A 59 6.43 -0.28 10.44
CA GLY A 59 7.62 -1.07 10.70
C GLY A 59 8.73 -0.29 11.42
N TRP A 60 9.61 -1.03 12.08
CA TRP A 60 10.81 -0.55 12.77
C TRP A 60 12.02 -1.41 12.36
N ILE A 61 13.13 -1.35 13.08
CA ILE A 61 14.37 -2.08 12.79
C ILE A 61 14.10 -3.56 12.48
N GLY A 62 13.25 -4.24 13.26
CA GLY A 62 12.90 -5.64 13.03
C GLY A 62 12.25 -5.90 11.67
N ALA A 63 11.40 -4.99 11.20
CA ALA A 63 10.82 -5.09 9.87
C ALA A 63 11.87 -4.91 8.78
N MET A 64 12.79 -3.95 8.93
CA MET A 64 13.89 -3.75 7.99
C MET A 64 14.80 -4.97 7.91
N LYS A 65 15.14 -5.60 9.05
CA LYS A 65 15.89 -6.87 9.09
C LYS A 65 15.15 -7.99 8.39
N GLY A 66 13.83 -8.09 8.57
CA GLY A 66 12.99 -9.08 7.88
C GLY A 66 13.02 -8.96 6.35
N PHE A 67 13.39 -7.80 5.82
CA PHE A 67 13.64 -7.56 4.39
C PHE A 67 15.14 -7.65 4.00
N GLY A 68 16.03 -8.07 4.92
CA GLY A 68 17.46 -8.26 4.66
C GLY A 68 18.26 -6.96 4.70
N ALA A 69 17.79 -5.92 5.37
CA ALA A 69 18.53 -4.65 5.45
C ALA A 69 19.82 -4.76 6.29
N ASP A 70 19.89 -5.73 7.19
CA ASP A 70 21.05 -6.02 8.04
C ASP A 70 22.25 -6.60 7.29
N GLU A 71 22.07 -7.03 6.04
CA GLU A 71 23.18 -7.42 5.17
C GLU A 71 24.08 -6.22 4.77
N PHE A 72 23.58 -4.98 4.86
CA PHE A 72 24.30 -3.78 4.40
C PHE A 72 24.05 -2.51 5.21
N LEU A 73 23.25 -2.54 6.27
CA LEU A 73 23.02 -1.43 7.18
C LEU A 73 23.19 -1.89 8.62
N THR A 74 23.85 -1.09 9.42
CA THR A 74 23.89 -1.21 10.87
C THR A 74 22.55 -0.79 11.49
N GLU A 75 22.28 -1.16 12.73
CA GLU A 75 21.05 -0.75 13.42
C GLU A 75 20.93 0.78 13.55
N GLU A 76 22.03 1.49 13.73
CA GLU A 76 22.06 2.96 13.80
C GLU A 76 21.69 3.56 12.43
N GLU A 77 22.20 3.02 11.34
CA GLU A 77 21.86 3.46 9.99
C GLU A 77 20.39 3.14 9.67
N MET A 78 19.89 1.95 10.05
CA MET A 78 18.48 1.61 9.92
C MET A 78 17.59 2.59 10.68
N LYS A 79 17.95 2.94 11.90
CA LYS A 79 17.22 3.93 12.72
C LYS A 79 17.20 5.30 12.06
N HIS A 80 18.33 5.73 11.51
CA HIS A 80 18.42 6.99 10.76
C HIS A 80 17.48 6.98 9.54
N VAL A 81 17.51 5.89 8.76
CA VAL A 81 16.60 5.71 7.59
C VAL A 81 15.13 5.76 8.00
N ILE A 82 14.77 5.10 9.11
CA ILE A 82 13.39 5.09 9.62
C ILE A 82 12.93 6.51 9.97
N LEU A 83 13.74 7.24 10.72
CA LEU A 83 13.39 8.61 11.16
C LEU A 83 13.29 9.55 9.95
N ALA A 84 14.26 9.52 9.05
CA ALA A 84 14.25 10.32 7.83
C ALA A 84 13.04 9.99 6.92
N TRP A 85 12.65 8.72 6.83
CA TRP A 85 11.48 8.31 6.06
C TRP A 85 10.19 8.84 6.68
N ARG A 86 10.03 8.75 8.01
CA ARG A 86 8.86 9.26 8.73
C ARG A 86 8.75 10.77 8.65
N ASP A 87 9.88 11.49 8.75
CA ASP A 87 9.91 12.94 8.59
C ASP A 87 9.57 13.38 7.15
N ALA A 88 9.95 12.57 6.17
CA ALA A 88 9.63 12.81 4.75
C ALA A 88 8.18 12.50 4.36
N SER A 89 7.45 11.75 5.20
CA SER A 89 6.08 11.30 4.94
C SER A 89 5.25 11.32 6.25
N PRO A 90 5.09 12.49 6.89
CA PRO A 90 4.46 12.61 8.21
C PRO A 90 2.99 12.18 8.22
N GLU A 91 2.32 12.21 7.05
CA GLU A 91 0.92 11.82 6.91
C GLU A 91 0.71 10.33 7.18
N LEU A 92 1.72 9.49 6.95
CA LEU A 92 1.61 8.04 7.17
C LEU A 92 1.59 7.69 8.67
N PRO A 93 2.57 8.12 9.49
CA PRO A 93 2.48 7.96 10.95
C PRO A 93 1.20 8.58 11.54
N GLU A 94 0.75 9.72 11.01
CA GLU A 94 -0.51 10.32 11.42
C GLU A 94 -1.71 9.45 11.11
N MET A 95 -1.72 8.82 9.92
CA MET A 95 -2.79 7.92 9.52
C MET A 95 -2.84 6.66 10.38
N TRP A 96 -1.70 6.07 10.70
CA TRP A 96 -1.66 4.92 11.61
C TRP A 96 -2.23 5.28 12.98
N GLY A 97 -1.81 6.44 13.51
CA GLY A 97 -2.18 6.89 14.86
C GLY A 97 -1.52 6.06 15.96
N GLY A 98 -1.99 6.22 17.18
CA GLY A 98 -1.51 5.47 18.33
C GLY A 98 0.00 5.54 18.50
N GLN A 99 0.61 4.45 18.90
CA GLN A 99 2.05 4.33 19.12
C GLN A 99 2.88 4.27 17.86
N SER A 100 2.31 3.83 16.73
CA SER A 100 3.00 3.81 15.45
C SER A 100 3.46 5.20 15.01
N ARG A 101 2.89 6.25 15.58
CA ARG A 101 3.23 7.64 15.32
C ARG A 101 4.62 8.06 15.85
N GLY A 102 5.14 7.39 16.89
CA GLY A 102 6.44 7.71 17.50
C GLY A 102 6.52 9.08 18.19
N ARG A 103 5.41 9.80 18.30
CA ARG A 103 5.23 11.03 19.09
C ARG A 103 3.98 10.85 19.94
N PHE A 104 4.16 10.80 21.23
CA PHE A 104 3.06 10.86 22.19
C PHE A 104 2.66 12.33 22.33
N ASP A 105 1.48 12.67 21.86
CA ASP A 105 0.79 13.83 22.37
C ASP A 105 0.08 13.37 23.64
N ASP A 106 0.52 13.87 24.80
CA ASP A 106 0.05 13.46 26.12
C ASP A 106 -1.46 13.67 26.32
N ALA A 107 -2.11 14.40 25.42
CA ALA A 107 -3.49 14.82 25.62
C ALA A 107 -4.53 13.73 25.39
N ARG A 108 -4.39 12.85 24.39
CA ARG A 108 -5.29 11.70 24.09
C ARG A 108 -4.73 10.84 22.95
N PRO A 109 -3.75 9.98 23.14
CA PRO A 109 -3.16 9.15 22.08
C PRO A 109 -4.17 8.16 21.48
N GLU A 110 -5.18 7.75 22.25
CA GLU A 110 -6.24 6.84 21.83
C GLU A 110 -7.24 7.42 20.82
N MET A 111 -7.24 8.74 20.63
CA MET A 111 -8.20 9.44 19.77
C MET A 111 -7.64 9.75 18.36
N PHE A 112 -6.38 9.44 18.07
CA PHE A 112 -5.75 9.81 16.83
C PHE A 112 -5.54 8.64 15.86
N GLY A 113 -5.74 8.91 14.57
CA GLY A 113 -5.51 7.98 13.48
C GLY A 113 -6.44 6.77 13.51
N LEU A 114 -6.10 5.76 12.74
CA LEU A 114 -6.90 4.54 12.65
C LEU A 114 -6.88 3.74 13.96
N GLU A 115 -5.72 3.67 14.65
CA GLU A 115 -5.61 2.94 15.91
C GLU A 115 -6.53 3.55 16.99
N GLY A 116 -6.58 4.87 17.09
CA GLY A 116 -7.50 5.54 18.00
C GLY A 116 -8.96 5.23 17.70
N CYS A 117 -9.35 5.23 16.42
CA CYS A 117 -10.71 4.86 16.01
C CYS A 117 -11.03 3.39 16.34
N MET A 118 -10.11 2.46 16.12
CA MET A 118 -10.29 1.05 16.45
C MET A 118 -10.47 0.83 17.95
N VAL A 119 -9.59 1.41 18.77
CA VAL A 119 -9.65 1.31 20.24
C VAL A 119 -10.95 1.94 20.77
N SER A 120 -11.28 3.14 20.29
CA SER A 120 -12.52 3.84 20.70
C SER A 120 -13.79 3.05 20.34
N ALA A 121 -13.82 2.42 19.16
CA ALA A 121 -14.95 1.61 18.74
C ALA A 121 -15.13 0.34 19.59
N VAL A 122 -14.05 -0.25 20.08
CA VAL A 122 -14.11 -1.43 20.97
C VAL A 122 -14.48 -1.03 22.40
N LEU A 123 -14.05 0.14 22.85
CA LEU A 123 -14.43 0.69 24.18
C LEU A 123 -15.90 1.15 24.23
N ASN A 124 -16.47 1.55 23.09
CA ASN A 124 -17.82 2.09 22.99
C ASN A 124 -18.63 1.31 21.94
N PRO A 125 -19.03 0.06 22.21
CA PRO A 125 -19.79 -0.75 21.25
C PRO A 125 -21.08 -0.04 20.79
N GLY A 126 -21.36 -0.12 19.49
CA GLY A 126 -22.50 0.56 18.86
C GLY A 126 -22.19 1.97 18.37
N GLN A 127 -21.13 2.62 18.86
CA GLN A 127 -20.72 3.95 18.38
C GLN A 127 -19.70 3.82 17.24
N ALA A 128 -19.85 4.64 16.20
CA ALA A 128 -18.94 4.70 15.06
C ALA A 128 -17.90 5.82 15.25
N PHE A 129 -16.66 5.54 14.88
CA PHE A 129 -15.53 6.47 14.93
C PHE A 129 -14.89 6.55 13.54
N PHE A 130 -14.58 7.76 13.09
CA PHE A 130 -14.09 8.00 11.72
C PHE A 130 -12.77 8.76 11.71
N TYR A 131 -11.89 8.35 10.80
CA TYR A 131 -10.68 9.10 10.47
C TYR A 131 -10.44 9.07 8.97
N ARG A 132 -10.37 10.26 8.34
CA ARG A 132 -10.12 10.43 6.89
C ARG A 132 -10.97 9.53 5.99
N GLY A 133 -12.27 9.37 6.31
CA GLY A 133 -13.20 8.57 5.52
C GLY A 133 -13.20 7.07 5.80
N ILE A 134 -12.38 6.60 6.72
CA ILE A 134 -12.40 5.22 7.23
C ILE A 134 -13.18 5.21 8.53
N GLY A 135 -14.17 4.32 8.65
CA GLY A 135 -15.01 4.18 9.85
C GLY A 135 -14.74 2.89 10.60
N TYR A 136 -14.84 2.94 11.93
CA TYR A 136 -14.81 1.75 12.77
C TYR A 136 -16.01 1.74 13.72
N GLN A 137 -16.63 0.58 13.87
CA GLN A 137 -17.74 0.36 14.79
C GLN A 137 -17.74 -1.10 15.27
N THR A 138 -17.91 -1.30 16.57
CA THR A 138 -18.11 -2.64 17.13
C THR A 138 -19.61 -2.94 17.27
N HIS A 139 -20.04 -4.09 16.77
CA HIS A 139 -21.37 -4.61 16.96
C HIS A 139 -21.28 -6.11 17.28
N GLY A 140 -21.87 -6.53 18.41
CA GLY A 140 -21.65 -7.87 18.94
C GLY A 140 -20.16 -8.16 19.14
N ASP A 141 -19.72 -9.32 18.69
CA ASP A 141 -18.33 -9.77 18.79
C ASP A 141 -17.48 -9.43 17.54
N VAL A 142 -17.86 -8.38 16.80
CA VAL A 142 -17.15 -8.00 15.56
C VAL A 142 -16.87 -6.50 15.56
N LEU A 143 -15.59 -6.16 15.29
CA LEU A 143 -15.19 -4.81 14.92
C LEU A 143 -15.24 -4.71 13.40
N TYR A 144 -16.07 -3.83 12.90
CA TYR A 144 -16.22 -3.50 11.47
C TYR A 144 -15.35 -2.31 11.10
N CYS A 145 -14.70 -2.39 9.94
CA CYS A 145 -14.00 -1.27 9.31
C CYS A 145 -14.72 -0.90 8.00
N LEU A 146 -15.38 0.24 7.97
CA LEU A 146 -16.04 0.78 6.79
C LEU A 146 -15.01 1.45 5.88
N LEU A 147 -14.94 1.00 4.64
CA LEU A 147 -14.08 1.54 3.59
C LEU A 147 -14.78 2.64 2.78
N PRO A 148 -14.05 3.51 2.06
CA PRO A 148 -14.63 4.53 1.18
C PRO A 148 -15.56 3.98 0.11
N SER A 149 -15.35 2.74 -0.30
CA SER A 149 -16.21 2.01 -1.26
C SER A 149 -17.58 1.60 -0.70
N GLY A 150 -17.79 1.72 0.61
CA GLY A 150 -18.94 1.18 1.31
C GLY A 150 -18.80 -0.29 1.73
N ARG A 151 -17.73 -0.97 1.32
CA ARG A 151 -17.41 -2.34 1.76
C ARG A 151 -16.86 -2.31 3.18
N MET A 152 -17.04 -3.41 3.91
CA MET A 152 -16.55 -3.55 5.28
C MET A 152 -15.50 -4.66 5.39
N LEU A 153 -14.47 -4.41 6.20
CA LEU A 153 -13.61 -5.46 6.75
C LEU A 153 -14.12 -5.83 8.14
N THR A 154 -13.86 -7.06 8.57
CA THR A 154 -14.32 -7.59 9.86
C THR A 154 -13.15 -8.13 10.67
N TYR A 155 -13.13 -7.82 11.96
CA TYR A 155 -12.19 -8.35 12.94
C TYR A 155 -12.99 -9.00 14.05
N HIS A 156 -12.90 -10.33 14.12
CA HIS A 156 -13.70 -11.14 15.03
C HIS A 156 -13.14 -11.13 16.46
N GLU A 157 -14.02 -11.15 17.43
CA GLU A 157 -13.70 -11.16 18.86
C GLU A 157 -12.62 -10.10 19.24
N PRO A 158 -12.86 -8.80 18.96
CA PRO A 158 -11.89 -7.78 19.33
C PRO A 158 -11.72 -7.74 20.85
N ARG A 159 -10.48 -7.69 21.33
CA ARG A 159 -10.17 -7.63 22.77
C ARG A 159 -9.10 -6.58 23.03
N LEU A 160 -9.31 -5.79 24.08
CA LEU A 160 -8.32 -4.85 24.60
C LEU A 160 -7.74 -5.42 25.90
N ALA A 161 -6.43 -5.34 26.02
CA ALA A 161 -5.68 -5.70 27.22
C ALA A 161 -4.55 -4.68 27.43
N PRO A 162 -4.03 -4.53 28.65
CA PRO A 162 -2.82 -3.74 28.89
C PRO A 162 -1.69 -4.19 27.95
N SER A 163 -0.94 -3.24 27.41
CA SER A 163 0.15 -3.55 26.50
C SER A 163 1.23 -4.37 27.20
N THR A 164 1.69 -5.41 26.51
CA THR A 164 2.78 -6.27 27.01
C THR A 164 4.17 -5.78 26.62
N ARG A 165 4.26 -4.64 25.94
CA ARG A 165 5.54 -4.07 25.49
C ARG A 165 6.30 -3.47 26.65
N PRO A 166 7.60 -3.79 26.84
CA PRO A 166 8.38 -3.31 27.99
C PRO A 166 8.49 -1.78 28.12
N TRP A 167 8.33 -1.07 27.01
CA TRP A 167 8.42 0.39 26.95
C TRP A 167 7.05 1.09 26.91
N ALA A 168 5.97 0.32 26.93
CA ALA A 168 4.64 0.88 26.88
C ALA A 168 4.29 1.56 28.21
N PRO A 169 3.66 2.74 28.19
CA PRO A 169 3.10 3.31 29.39
C PRO A 169 1.97 2.43 29.94
N SER A 170 1.76 2.47 31.24
CA SER A 170 0.82 1.58 31.95
C SER A 170 -0.65 1.73 31.52
N TRP A 171 -1.00 2.83 30.88
CA TRP A 171 -2.35 3.09 30.37
C TRP A 171 -2.56 2.58 28.94
N GLU A 172 -1.50 2.13 28.27
CA GLU A 172 -1.59 1.68 26.89
C GLU A 172 -2.33 0.37 26.76
N LEU A 173 -3.31 0.37 25.87
CA LEU A 173 -4.09 -0.81 25.52
C LEU A 173 -3.62 -1.39 24.17
N GLU A 174 -3.49 -2.70 24.12
CA GLU A 174 -3.19 -3.47 22.93
C GLU A 174 -4.48 -4.13 22.43
N LEU A 175 -4.85 -3.83 21.19
CA LEU A 175 -6.00 -4.44 20.53
C LEU A 175 -5.57 -5.74 19.82
N THR A 176 -6.33 -6.78 20.07
CA THR A 176 -6.18 -8.08 19.38
C THR A 176 -7.51 -8.56 18.83
N TYR A 177 -7.47 -9.44 17.86
CA TYR A 177 -8.65 -10.08 17.27
C TYR A 177 -8.38 -11.55 16.95
N SER A 178 -9.42 -12.35 16.75
CA SER A 178 -9.31 -13.73 16.27
C SER A 178 -9.14 -13.73 14.76
N GLY A 179 -8.04 -14.24 14.26
CA GLY A 179 -7.71 -14.29 12.83
C GLY A 179 -7.08 -15.61 12.42
N TRP A 180 -7.14 -15.90 11.13
CA TRP A 180 -6.52 -17.10 10.58
C TRP A 180 -5.05 -16.86 10.22
N ASN A 181 -4.13 -17.57 10.85
CA ASN A 181 -2.73 -17.59 10.43
C ASN A 181 -2.55 -18.55 9.24
N SER A 182 -2.25 -17.98 8.08
CA SER A 182 -1.92 -18.71 6.86
C SER A 182 -0.42 -18.81 6.59
N ASN A 183 0.41 -18.17 7.43
CA ASN A 183 1.87 -18.16 7.26
C ASN A 183 2.53 -19.18 8.19
N PRO A 184 3.03 -20.32 7.67
CA PRO A 184 3.67 -21.34 8.51
C PRO A 184 4.98 -20.86 9.14
N MET A 185 5.59 -19.80 8.63
CA MET A 185 6.81 -19.19 9.21
C MET A 185 6.51 -18.32 10.44
N ALA A 186 5.26 -17.86 10.59
CA ALA A 186 4.84 -17.05 11.73
C ALA A 186 4.35 -17.90 12.91
N GLY A 187 3.98 -19.17 12.66
CA GLY A 187 3.45 -20.08 13.68
C GLY A 187 2.59 -21.20 13.10
N PRO A 188 1.89 -21.96 13.93
CA PRO A 188 0.97 -23.00 13.47
C PRO A 188 -0.14 -22.40 12.58
N LEU A 189 -0.52 -23.12 11.52
CA LEU A 189 -1.66 -22.72 10.70
C LEU A 189 -2.95 -22.90 11.51
N GLY A 190 -3.81 -21.90 11.48
CA GLY A 190 -5.08 -21.97 12.19
C GLY A 190 -5.54 -20.63 12.77
N TRP A 191 -6.62 -20.70 13.56
CA TRP A 191 -7.15 -19.55 14.28
C TRP A 191 -6.25 -19.21 15.47
N GLU A 192 -5.83 -17.95 15.53
CA GLU A 192 -5.00 -17.44 16.62
C GLU A 192 -5.36 -15.99 16.99
N ARG A 193 -4.85 -15.52 18.12
CA ARG A 193 -4.97 -14.11 18.52
C ARG A 193 -3.92 -13.28 17.81
N MET A 194 -4.40 -12.41 16.94
CA MET A 194 -3.56 -11.51 16.13
C MET A 194 -3.61 -10.10 16.70
N LYS A 195 -2.49 -9.38 16.67
CA LYS A 195 -2.43 -7.97 17.06
C LYS A 195 -2.98 -7.09 15.96
N LEU A 196 -3.78 -6.09 16.36
CA LEU A 196 -4.32 -5.06 15.47
C LEU A 196 -3.87 -3.69 15.99
N TYR A 197 -2.92 -3.10 15.31
CA TYR A 197 -2.38 -1.77 15.59
C TYR A 197 -2.53 -0.88 14.36
N GLY A 198 -2.27 0.43 14.51
CA GLY A 198 -2.53 1.42 13.46
C GLY A 198 -1.90 1.09 12.11
N GLY A 199 -0.64 0.67 12.10
CA GLY A 199 0.04 0.25 10.86
C GLY A 199 -0.59 -0.98 10.21
N LYS A 200 -1.02 -1.98 11.01
CA LYS A 200 -1.71 -3.18 10.49
C LYS A 200 -3.10 -2.85 9.98
N GLY A 201 -3.85 -2.02 10.70
CA GLY A 201 -5.14 -1.51 10.25
C GLY A 201 -5.01 -0.74 8.93
N PHE A 202 -3.99 0.10 8.81
CA PHE A 202 -3.71 0.85 7.59
C PHE A 202 -3.34 -0.07 6.42
N GLU A 203 -2.48 -1.07 6.63
CA GLU A 203 -2.16 -2.09 5.62
C GLU A 203 -3.43 -2.75 5.08
N ASN A 204 -4.31 -3.22 5.97
CA ASN A 204 -5.55 -3.87 5.60
C ASN A 204 -6.47 -2.94 4.78
N VAL A 205 -6.58 -1.67 5.19
CA VAL A 205 -7.37 -0.66 4.46
C VAL A 205 -6.79 -0.40 3.08
N VAL A 206 -5.47 -0.18 2.96
CA VAL A 206 -4.82 0.10 1.66
C VAL A 206 -4.99 -1.07 0.70
N GLN A 207 -4.76 -2.30 1.15
CA GLN A 207 -4.94 -3.50 0.34
C GLN A 207 -6.40 -3.68 -0.10
N ALA A 208 -7.33 -3.44 0.80
CA ALA A 208 -8.76 -3.55 0.51
C ALA A 208 -9.24 -2.48 -0.49
N VAL A 209 -8.81 -1.24 -0.30
CA VAL A 209 -9.16 -0.11 -1.20
C VAL A 209 -8.54 -0.33 -2.58
N ALA A 210 -7.29 -0.77 -2.67
CA ALA A 210 -6.65 -1.12 -3.94
C ALA A 210 -7.45 -2.21 -4.68
N ARG A 211 -7.91 -3.22 -3.94
CA ARG A 211 -8.77 -4.28 -4.48
C ARG A 211 -10.10 -3.72 -5.00
N ASP A 212 -10.73 -2.77 -4.28
CA ASP A 212 -12.00 -2.17 -4.69
C ASP A 212 -11.85 -1.35 -5.99
N ILE A 213 -10.74 -0.63 -6.14
CA ILE A 213 -10.40 0.09 -7.38
C ILE A 213 -10.22 -0.89 -8.54
N GLN A 214 -9.49 -1.98 -8.32
CA GLN A 214 -9.26 -3.00 -9.35
C GLN A 214 -10.56 -3.69 -9.76
N VAL A 215 -11.44 -4.01 -8.81
CA VAL A 215 -12.77 -4.58 -9.11
C VAL A 215 -13.60 -3.62 -9.95
N ASN A 216 -13.58 -2.31 -9.65
CA ASN A 216 -14.23 -1.31 -10.47
C ASN A 216 -13.68 -1.32 -11.91
N ALA A 217 -12.37 -1.38 -12.07
CA ALA A 217 -11.72 -1.46 -13.39
C ALA A 217 -12.15 -2.72 -14.16
N ILE A 218 -12.19 -3.89 -13.50
CA ILE A 218 -12.66 -5.14 -14.10
C ILE A 218 -14.12 -5.01 -14.58
N ILE A 219 -15.00 -4.48 -13.74
CA ILE A 219 -16.42 -4.29 -14.10
C ILE A 219 -16.56 -3.34 -15.28
N ASN A 220 -15.77 -2.26 -15.33
CA ASN A 220 -15.78 -1.31 -16.44
C ASN A 220 -15.28 -1.96 -17.75
N LEU A 221 -14.24 -2.79 -17.68
CA LEU A 221 -13.73 -3.54 -18.83
C LEU A 221 -14.78 -4.52 -19.38
N GLU A 222 -15.39 -5.32 -18.52
CA GLU A 222 -16.47 -6.25 -18.91
C GLU A 222 -17.65 -5.52 -19.56
N ARG A 223 -18.11 -4.41 -18.99
CA ARG A 223 -19.17 -3.57 -19.56
C ARG A 223 -18.81 -2.95 -20.90
N ALA A 224 -17.53 -2.68 -21.12
CA ALA A 224 -17.02 -2.14 -22.39
C ALA A 224 -16.77 -3.21 -23.45
N GLY A 225 -17.03 -4.50 -23.17
CA GLY A 225 -16.84 -5.62 -24.09
C GLY A 225 -15.40 -6.15 -24.14
N TYR A 226 -14.63 -5.96 -23.07
CA TYR A 226 -13.31 -6.56 -22.88
C TYR A 226 -13.38 -7.68 -21.85
N PRO A 227 -13.64 -8.95 -22.24
CA PRO A 227 -13.72 -10.06 -21.30
C PRO A 227 -12.41 -10.22 -20.52
N VAL A 228 -12.51 -10.24 -19.19
CA VAL A 228 -11.37 -10.43 -18.30
C VAL A 228 -11.15 -11.93 -18.08
N VAL A 229 -10.10 -12.48 -18.67
CA VAL A 229 -9.80 -13.92 -18.61
C VAL A 229 -8.84 -14.30 -17.50
N MET A 230 -8.07 -13.33 -16.98
CA MET A 230 -7.17 -13.56 -15.84
C MET A 230 -6.93 -12.28 -15.05
N GLN A 231 -6.73 -12.44 -13.74
CA GLN A 231 -6.31 -11.39 -12.84
C GLN A 231 -5.19 -11.90 -11.93
N THR A 232 -4.09 -11.15 -11.82
CA THR A 232 -2.98 -11.47 -10.93
C THR A 232 -2.50 -10.18 -10.26
N TYR A 233 -2.66 -10.09 -8.94
CA TYR A 233 -2.31 -8.90 -8.14
C TYR A 233 -2.94 -7.61 -8.69
N ASP A 234 -2.11 -6.74 -9.28
CA ASP A 234 -2.45 -5.45 -9.89
C ASP A 234 -2.58 -5.52 -11.42
N GLU A 235 -2.51 -6.72 -11.99
CA GLU A 235 -2.59 -6.98 -13.42
C GLU A 235 -3.94 -7.60 -13.81
N VAL A 236 -4.48 -7.12 -14.93
CA VAL A 236 -5.71 -7.65 -15.56
C VAL A 236 -5.39 -8.04 -17.00
N VAL A 237 -5.81 -9.23 -17.41
CA VAL A 237 -5.66 -9.73 -18.77
C VAL A 237 -7.03 -9.87 -19.41
N CYS A 238 -7.20 -9.21 -20.56
CA CYS A 238 -8.43 -9.27 -21.35
C CYS A 238 -8.21 -10.02 -22.65
N GLU A 239 -9.22 -10.74 -23.10
CA GLU A 239 -9.29 -11.25 -24.46
C GLU A 239 -9.84 -10.15 -25.38
N VAL A 240 -9.17 -9.93 -26.52
CA VAL A 240 -9.53 -8.88 -27.46
C VAL A 240 -9.52 -9.43 -28.89
N PRO A 241 -10.31 -8.85 -29.84
CA PRO A 241 -10.26 -9.23 -31.23
C PRO A 241 -8.86 -9.08 -31.84
N VAL A 242 -8.43 -10.04 -32.65
CA VAL A 242 -7.10 -10.05 -33.28
C VAL A 242 -6.78 -8.74 -34.01
N ILE A 243 -7.80 -8.09 -34.60
CA ILE A 243 -7.63 -6.80 -35.28
C ILE A 243 -7.13 -5.68 -34.37
N GLU A 244 -7.41 -5.75 -33.06
CA GLU A 244 -6.90 -4.80 -32.06
C GLU A 244 -5.43 -5.07 -31.68
N CYS A 245 -4.92 -6.27 -31.98
CA CYS A 245 -3.56 -6.70 -31.72
C CYS A 245 -2.59 -6.43 -32.90
N LEU A 246 -3.06 -6.01 -34.07
CA LEU A 246 -2.27 -5.86 -35.30
C LEU A 246 -1.44 -4.58 -35.38
N PHE A 247 -0.87 -4.12 -34.25
CA PHE A 247 -0.01 -2.95 -34.25
C PHE A 247 1.46 -3.33 -34.11
N PRO A 248 2.37 -2.54 -34.73
CA PRO A 248 3.82 -2.78 -34.59
C PRO A 248 4.26 -2.87 -33.15
N GLU A 249 5.15 -3.81 -32.87
CA GLU A 249 5.79 -3.92 -31.55
C GLU A 249 6.31 -2.56 -31.09
N GLY A 250 5.96 -2.16 -29.85
CA GLY A 250 6.43 -0.94 -29.23
C GLY A 250 5.59 0.31 -29.47
N SER A 251 4.54 0.28 -30.28
CA SER A 251 3.59 1.38 -30.38
C SER A 251 2.46 1.21 -29.34
N HIS A 252 2.08 2.31 -28.68
CA HIS A 252 0.83 2.36 -27.91
C HIS A 252 -0.33 2.19 -28.91
N SER A 253 -0.87 0.99 -28.99
CA SER A 253 -2.01 0.75 -29.86
C SER A 253 -3.22 1.53 -29.35
N LYS A 254 -4.11 1.96 -30.26
CA LYS A 254 -5.38 2.60 -29.85
C LYS A 254 -6.18 1.71 -28.91
N GLY A 255 -6.08 0.37 -29.05
CA GLY A 255 -6.70 -0.61 -28.15
C GLY A 255 -6.14 -0.56 -26.74
N VAL A 256 -4.82 -0.50 -26.57
CA VAL A 256 -4.18 -0.37 -25.24
C VAL A 256 -4.59 0.94 -24.58
N ALA A 257 -4.52 2.06 -25.31
CA ALA A 257 -4.90 3.36 -24.74
C ALA A 257 -6.38 3.41 -24.30
N LYS A 258 -7.27 2.75 -25.07
CA LYS A 258 -8.69 2.63 -24.70
C LYS A 258 -8.88 1.79 -23.45
N LEU A 259 -8.17 0.67 -23.32
CA LEU A 259 -8.21 -0.20 -22.15
C LEU A 259 -7.68 0.52 -20.90
N GLU A 260 -6.55 1.24 -21.01
CA GLU A 260 -6.01 2.08 -19.95
C GLU A 260 -7.02 3.15 -19.50
N ALA A 261 -7.68 3.83 -20.42
CA ALA A 261 -8.68 4.84 -20.11
C ALA A 261 -9.89 4.26 -19.35
N ILE A 262 -10.36 3.07 -19.73
CA ILE A 262 -11.45 2.36 -19.05
C ILE A 262 -11.03 1.97 -17.63
N MET A 263 -9.82 1.47 -17.45
CA MET A 263 -9.30 1.10 -16.11
C MET A 263 -9.11 2.31 -15.20
N MET A 264 -8.80 3.49 -15.76
CA MET A 264 -8.64 4.75 -15.02
C MET A 264 -9.96 5.48 -14.78
N ASP A 265 -11.09 4.98 -15.24
CA ASP A 265 -12.40 5.52 -14.88
C ASP A 265 -12.76 5.11 -13.45
N LEU A 266 -12.36 5.96 -12.52
CA LEU A 266 -12.45 5.71 -11.09
C LEU A 266 -13.88 5.90 -10.57
N PRO A 267 -14.29 5.13 -9.55
CA PRO A 267 -15.56 5.32 -8.87
C PRO A 267 -15.60 6.70 -8.18
N THR A 268 -16.80 7.19 -7.89
CA THR A 268 -17.02 8.53 -7.33
C THR A 268 -16.24 8.80 -6.05
N TRP A 269 -16.12 7.79 -5.20
CA TRP A 269 -15.38 7.88 -3.92
C TRP A 269 -13.85 7.97 -4.09
N ALA A 270 -13.30 7.58 -5.25
CA ALA A 270 -11.86 7.65 -5.59
C ALA A 270 -11.56 8.71 -6.65
N LYS A 271 -12.54 9.52 -7.06
CA LYS A 271 -12.36 10.53 -8.10
C LYS A 271 -11.28 11.53 -7.73
N GLY A 272 -10.33 11.73 -8.66
CA GLY A 272 -9.20 12.64 -8.47
C GLY A 272 -7.97 11.99 -7.80
N TRP A 273 -8.03 10.71 -7.43
CA TRP A 273 -6.85 10.01 -6.95
C TRP A 273 -5.84 9.77 -8.08
N PRO A 274 -4.53 9.81 -7.79
CA PRO A 274 -3.47 9.63 -8.79
C PRO A 274 -3.27 8.15 -9.14
N ILE A 275 -4.32 7.50 -9.64
CA ILE A 275 -4.29 6.11 -10.07
C ILE A 275 -4.03 6.06 -11.58
N TYR A 276 -3.08 5.25 -11.98
CA TYR A 276 -2.70 5.08 -13.38
C TYR A 276 -2.71 3.60 -13.73
N ALA A 277 -3.30 3.28 -14.89
CA ALA A 277 -3.13 2.02 -15.56
C ALA A 277 -2.05 2.16 -16.62
N LYS A 278 -1.26 1.10 -16.83
CA LYS A 278 -0.29 1.00 -17.89
C LYS A 278 -0.55 -0.30 -18.64
N GLY A 279 -1.02 -0.20 -19.86
CA GLY A 279 -1.18 -1.34 -20.74
C GLY A 279 0.17 -1.88 -21.17
N GLY A 280 0.19 -3.17 -21.35
CA GLY A 280 1.36 -3.89 -21.76
C GLY A 280 1.28 -4.33 -23.21
N TRP A 281 1.66 -5.54 -23.42
CA TRP A 281 1.75 -6.20 -24.69
C TRP A 281 0.38 -6.77 -25.14
N MET A 282 0.14 -6.75 -26.42
CA MET A 282 -0.99 -7.42 -27.08
C MET A 282 -0.48 -8.46 -28.06
N GLY A 283 -0.92 -9.70 -27.94
CA GLY A 283 -0.52 -10.81 -28.79
C GLY A 283 -1.42 -12.03 -28.65
N GLN A 284 -1.12 -13.08 -29.40
CA GLN A 284 -1.94 -14.30 -29.41
C GLN A 284 -1.85 -15.12 -28.13
N ARG A 285 -0.87 -14.86 -27.27
CA ARG A 285 -0.67 -15.57 -25.98
C ARG A 285 -0.22 -14.58 -24.92
N TYR A 286 -0.64 -14.84 -23.70
CA TYR A 286 -0.13 -14.09 -22.56
C TYR A 286 1.39 -14.25 -22.44
N GLY A 287 2.08 -13.12 -22.18
CA GLY A 287 3.51 -13.07 -21.92
C GLY A 287 3.89 -11.75 -21.28
N LYS A 288 4.91 -11.77 -20.44
CA LYS A 288 5.57 -10.54 -19.97
C LYS A 288 6.80 -10.35 -20.83
N PHE A 289 6.85 -9.21 -21.48
CA PHE A 289 8.02 -8.79 -22.25
C PHE A 289 8.66 -7.63 -21.49
N ASP A 290 9.93 -7.79 -21.13
CA ASP A 290 10.77 -6.80 -20.45
C ASP A 290 11.10 -5.58 -21.33
#